data_e088b083105baa147d51173c1a929c97
#
_entry.id   e088b083105baa147d51173c1a929c97
#
_cell.length_a   1.000
_cell.length_b   1.000
_cell.length_c   1.000
_cell.angle_alpha   90.00
_cell.angle_beta   90.00
_cell.angle_gamma   90.00
#
_symmetry.space_group_name_H-M   'P 1'
#
loop_
_entity.id
_entity.type
_entity.pdbx_description
1 polymer ?
#
loop_
_entity_poly.entity_id
_entity_poly.type
_entity_poly.pdbx_seq_one_letter_code
_entity_poly.pdbx_strand_id
1 'polypeptide(L)'
;MNKKKLANFGFASDHETFVIAEIGINHGGNLDVAKRLIDSASRTGCDAVKFQTYLTEKRVPSGHQSIFNVLKECELPPHAFEDLKQHALGVGLQFFSTPFDEESIEILESIGIEFYKVASFDVANESLLKALAETGKPVMMSVGMADLPEITRAHEILSEGGNNGLGLLHCVSAYPTKEEDTYLGVIPRLQESFPHCVIGYSDHTNDIKIPLYAVAMGAQIIEKHFRINESMSCVDAPVSISENQMKKMVEEIRLLETIQGEKILGVRGVEKEAEIFRRKNK
;
A
#
# COMPACT_ATOMS: atom_id res chain seq x y z
N MET A 1 11.87 16.79 -2.99
CA MET A 1 11.30 16.70 -1.62
C MET A 1 10.66 15.35 -1.35
N ASN A 2 10.04 14.70 -2.34
CA ASN A 2 9.30 13.44 -2.18
C ASN A 2 10.20 12.21 -1.89
N LYS A 3 11.32 12.02 -2.60
CA LYS A 3 12.25 10.89 -2.37
C LYS A 3 12.76 10.78 -0.92
N LYS A 4 12.94 11.93 -0.22
CA LYS A 4 13.35 11.93 1.20
C LYS A 4 12.28 11.37 2.15
N LYS A 5 10.99 11.56 1.84
CA LYS A 5 9.91 11.04 2.68
C LYS A 5 9.79 9.51 2.56
N LEU A 6 9.89 8.97 1.33
CA LEU A 6 9.92 7.52 1.11
C LEU A 6 11.17 6.88 1.71
N ALA A 7 12.33 7.53 1.61
CA ALA A 7 13.56 7.04 2.22
C ALA A 7 13.48 6.97 3.77
N ASN A 8 12.72 7.87 4.41
CA ASN A 8 12.48 7.81 5.86
C ASN A 8 11.64 6.59 6.27
N PHE A 9 10.90 6.01 5.31
CA PHE A 9 10.18 4.75 5.49
C PHE A 9 11.08 3.51 5.32
N GLY A 10 12.36 3.69 4.94
CA GLY A 10 13.21 2.56 4.55
C GLY A 10 12.87 1.97 3.18
N PHE A 11 12.00 2.65 2.40
CA PHE A 11 11.69 2.19 1.04
C PHE A 11 12.89 2.40 0.12
N ALA A 12 13.51 1.30 -0.26
CA ALA A 12 14.52 1.28 -1.30
C ALA A 12 13.83 1.35 -2.67
N SER A 13 13.34 2.52 -3.05
CA SER A 13 12.81 2.76 -4.39
C SER A 13 13.55 3.90 -5.05
N ASP A 14 14.02 3.68 -6.28
CA ASP A 14 14.57 4.73 -7.14
C ASP A 14 13.47 5.63 -7.74
N HIS A 15 12.20 5.27 -7.52
CA HIS A 15 11.00 5.91 -8.05
C HIS A 15 10.37 6.89 -7.05
N GLU A 16 9.49 7.75 -7.56
CA GLU A 16 8.73 8.71 -6.72
C GLU A 16 7.47 8.09 -6.11
N THR A 17 6.94 7.02 -6.72
CA THR A 17 5.77 6.28 -6.26
C THR A 17 6.17 4.85 -5.90
N PHE A 18 5.83 4.43 -4.69
CA PHE A 18 6.04 3.07 -4.21
C PHE A 18 4.79 2.23 -4.51
N VAL A 19 4.95 1.14 -5.28
CA VAL A 19 3.84 0.30 -5.73
C VAL A 19 3.86 -1.04 -5.02
N ILE A 20 2.74 -1.39 -4.39
CA ILE A 20 2.55 -2.58 -3.57
C ILE A 20 1.58 -3.53 -4.26
N ALA A 21 2.03 -4.74 -4.53
CA ALA A 21 1.15 -5.84 -4.90
C ALA A 21 0.58 -6.48 -3.63
N GLU A 22 -0.69 -6.20 -3.33
CA GLU A 22 -1.41 -6.82 -2.21
C GLU A 22 -1.82 -8.24 -2.58
N ILE A 23 -1.05 -9.21 -2.13
CA ILE A 23 -1.38 -10.63 -2.24
C ILE A 23 -2.49 -10.98 -1.25
N GLY A 24 -2.47 -10.32 -0.08
CA GLY A 24 -3.49 -10.50 0.94
C GLY A 24 -3.65 -11.95 1.35
N ILE A 25 -4.84 -12.50 1.10
CA ILE A 25 -5.18 -13.91 1.34
C ILE A 25 -5.43 -14.70 0.05
N ASN A 26 -5.08 -14.15 -1.12
CA ASN A 26 -5.31 -14.78 -2.43
C ASN A 26 -4.55 -16.11 -2.62
N HIS A 27 -3.61 -16.42 -1.74
CA HIS A 27 -2.90 -17.70 -1.70
C HIS A 27 -3.76 -18.86 -1.16
N GLY A 28 -4.92 -18.59 -0.52
CA GLY A 28 -5.82 -19.61 0.02
C GLY A 28 -5.15 -20.58 1.01
N GLY A 29 -4.28 -20.09 1.90
CA GLY A 29 -3.53 -20.90 2.87
C GLY A 29 -2.41 -21.77 2.29
N ASN A 30 -2.13 -21.68 0.98
CA ASN A 30 -1.15 -22.51 0.31
C ASN A 30 0.16 -21.74 0.07
N LEU A 31 1.25 -22.22 0.70
CA LEU A 31 2.57 -21.59 0.65
C LEU A 31 3.16 -21.58 -0.79
N ASP A 32 2.96 -22.64 -1.58
CA ASP A 32 3.48 -22.70 -2.96
C ASP A 32 2.71 -21.73 -3.86
N VAL A 33 1.40 -21.52 -3.63
CA VAL A 33 0.62 -20.51 -4.33
C VAL A 33 1.11 -19.12 -3.94
N ALA A 34 1.39 -18.87 -2.65
CA ALA A 34 1.93 -17.61 -2.17
C ALA A 34 3.28 -17.28 -2.82
N LYS A 35 4.20 -18.24 -2.91
CA LYS A 35 5.48 -18.07 -3.62
C LYS A 35 5.31 -17.79 -5.11
N ARG A 36 4.39 -18.47 -5.78
CA ARG A 36 4.08 -18.17 -7.21
C ARG A 36 3.49 -16.78 -7.40
N LEU A 37 2.70 -16.28 -6.44
CA LEU A 37 2.19 -14.91 -6.47
C LEU A 37 3.33 -13.90 -6.32
N ILE A 38 4.30 -14.15 -5.45
CA ILE A 38 5.52 -13.33 -5.33
C ILE A 38 6.32 -13.33 -6.65
N ASP A 39 6.56 -14.51 -7.24
CA ASP A 39 7.26 -14.62 -8.52
C ASP A 39 6.54 -13.87 -9.65
N SER A 40 5.21 -13.92 -9.66
CA SER A 40 4.40 -13.19 -10.60
C SER A 40 4.50 -11.68 -10.37
N ALA A 41 4.40 -11.21 -9.12
CA ALA A 41 4.54 -9.81 -8.77
C ALA A 41 5.92 -9.24 -9.15
N SER A 42 7.01 -10.01 -8.98
CA SER A 42 8.37 -9.56 -9.31
C SER A 42 8.56 -9.22 -10.80
N ARG A 43 7.75 -9.78 -11.69
CA ARG A 43 7.79 -9.50 -13.13
C ARG A 43 7.02 -8.23 -13.53
N THR A 44 6.28 -7.63 -12.60
CA THR A 44 5.43 -6.47 -12.90
C THR A 44 6.14 -5.13 -12.73
N GLY A 45 7.29 -5.11 -12.04
CA GLY A 45 8.01 -3.89 -11.69
C GLY A 45 7.44 -3.17 -10.45
N CYS A 46 6.56 -3.81 -9.68
CA CYS A 46 6.17 -3.30 -8.35
C CYS A 46 7.35 -3.36 -7.36
N ASP A 47 7.27 -2.60 -6.30
CA ASP A 47 8.37 -2.43 -5.33
C ASP A 47 8.27 -3.43 -4.17
N ALA A 48 7.06 -3.89 -3.85
CA ALA A 48 6.82 -4.76 -2.70
C ALA A 48 5.62 -5.69 -2.90
N VAL A 49 5.61 -6.75 -2.09
CA VAL A 49 4.44 -7.61 -1.87
C VAL A 49 3.96 -7.46 -0.43
N LYS A 50 2.63 -7.47 -0.25
CA LYS A 50 2.01 -7.42 1.06
C LYS A 50 1.12 -8.63 1.30
N PHE A 51 1.17 -9.13 2.52
CA PHE A 51 0.36 -10.23 3.04
C PHE A 51 -0.51 -9.77 4.21
N GLN A 52 -1.28 -10.69 4.75
CA GLN A 52 -2.08 -10.50 5.96
C GLN A 52 -1.70 -11.58 6.98
N THR A 53 -1.41 -11.15 8.20
CA THR A 53 -1.03 -12.04 9.31
C THR A 53 -2.08 -11.91 10.39
N TYR A 54 -2.71 -13.01 10.76
CA TYR A 54 -3.79 -13.03 11.73
C TYR A 54 -3.98 -14.42 12.34
N LEU A 55 -4.57 -14.43 13.51
CA LEU A 55 -5.22 -15.60 14.08
C LEU A 55 -6.72 -15.45 13.83
N THR A 56 -7.32 -16.40 13.11
CA THR A 56 -8.72 -16.31 12.69
C THR A 56 -9.65 -16.17 13.89
N GLU A 57 -9.35 -16.83 15.00
CA GLU A 57 -10.08 -16.79 16.26
C GLU A 57 -10.15 -15.39 16.89
N LYS A 58 -9.15 -14.52 16.59
CA LYS A 58 -9.09 -13.14 17.07
C LYS A 58 -9.67 -12.15 16.08
N ARG A 59 -9.49 -12.42 14.79
CA ARG A 59 -9.91 -11.53 13.71
C ARG A 59 -11.42 -11.52 13.48
N VAL A 60 -12.09 -12.66 13.68
CA VAL A 60 -13.51 -12.82 13.36
C VAL A 60 -14.36 -12.74 14.62
N PRO A 61 -15.28 -11.75 14.72
CA PRO A 61 -16.25 -11.72 15.81
C PRO A 61 -17.13 -12.98 15.86
N SER A 62 -17.54 -13.37 17.05
CA SER A 62 -18.46 -14.52 17.24
C SER A 62 -19.74 -14.32 16.42
N GLY A 63 -20.24 -15.44 15.84
CA GLY A 63 -21.49 -15.43 15.05
C GLY A 63 -21.29 -15.28 13.52
N HIS A 64 -20.06 -15.07 13.04
CA HIS A 64 -19.77 -14.93 11.60
C HIS A 64 -19.07 -16.16 11.01
N GLN A 65 -19.70 -17.34 11.13
CA GLN A 65 -19.09 -18.64 10.78
C GLN A 65 -18.62 -18.74 9.32
N SER A 66 -19.32 -18.15 8.38
CA SER A 66 -18.92 -18.17 6.95
C SER A 66 -17.61 -17.42 6.73
N ILE A 67 -17.45 -16.25 7.33
CA ILE A 67 -16.20 -15.45 7.27
C ILE A 67 -15.09 -16.21 8.00
N PHE A 68 -15.37 -16.76 9.17
CA PHE A 68 -14.43 -17.57 9.93
C PHE A 68 -13.85 -18.72 9.09
N ASN A 69 -14.70 -19.48 8.41
CA ASN A 69 -14.25 -20.62 7.62
C ASN A 69 -13.32 -20.19 6.47
N VAL A 70 -13.69 -19.14 5.74
CA VAL A 70 -12.85 -18.59 4.64
C VAL A 70 -11.50 -18.12 5.17
N LEU A 71 -11.49 -17.36 6.25
CA LEU A 71 -10.23 -16.85 6.81
C LEU A 71 -9.39 -17.98 7.40
N LYS A 72 -10.02 -19.01 8.03
CA LYS A 72 -9.30 -20.16 8.58
C LYS A 72 -8.63 -21.01 7.50
N GLU A 73 -9.28 -21.17 6.35
CA GLU A 73 -8.67 -21.83 5.19
C GLU A 73 -7.49 -21.03 4.61
N CYS A 74 -7.51 -19.69 4.73
CA CYS A 74 -6.47 -18.83 4.22
C CYS A 74 -5.36 -18.52 5.25
N GLU A 75 -5.51 -18.90 6.51
CA GLU A 75 -4.52 -18.64 7.56
C GLU A 75 -3.22 -19.39 7.29
N LEU A 76 -2.11 -18.67 7.24
CA LEU A 76 -0.79 -19.27 7.09
C LEU A 76 -0.17 -19.53 8.46
N PRO A 77 0.56 -20.64 8.61
CA PRO A 77 1.26 -20.91 9.87
C PRO A 77 2.43 -19.91 10.06
N PRO A 78 2.80 -19.57 11.30
CA PRO A 78 3.82 -18.55 11.59
C PRO A 78 5.14 -18.73 10.83
N HIS A 79 5.64 -19.97 10.69
CA HIS A 79 6.90 -20.25 9.99
C HIS A 79 6.85 -19.92 8.48
N ALA A 80 5.66 -19.87 7.87
CA ALA A 80 5.52 -19.56 6.45
C ALA A 80 5.95 -18.11 6.14
N PHE A 81 5.80 -17.19 7.06
CA PHE A 81 6.12 -15.77 6.83
C PHE A 81 7.62 -15.53 6.65
N GLU A 82 8.47 -16.26 7.36
CA GLU A 82 9.93 -16.21 7.14
C GLU A 82 10.28 -16.70 5.73
N ASP A 83 9.73 -17.86 5.31
CA ASP A 83 9.94 -18.42 3.99
C ASP A 83 9.49 -17.46 2.87
N LEU A 84 8.32 -16.82 3.05
CA LEU A 84 7.79 -15.84 2.09
C LEU A 84 8.63 -14.57 2.03
N LYS A 85 9.09 -14.07 3.17
CA LYS A 85 10.00 -12.92 3.24
C LYS A 85 11.30 -13.21 2.50
N GLN A 86 11.94 -14.33 2.79
CA GLN A 86 13.20 -14.72 2.12
C GLN A 86 12.99 -14.91 0.61
N HIS A 87 11.86 -15.49 0.20
CA HIS A 87 11.52 -15.66 -1.21
C HIS A 87 11.33 -14.31 -1.91
N ALA A 88 10.59 -13.38 -1.31
CA ALA A 88 10.36 -12.03 -1.85
C ALA A 88 11.67 -11.25 -2.00
N LEU A 89 12.51 -11.25 -0.97
CA LEU A 89 13.83 -10.63 -1.01
C LEU A 89 14.73 -11.25 -2.09
N GLY A 90 14.67 -12.58 -2.25
CA GLY A 90 15.43 -13.31 -3.26
C GLY A 90 15.07 -12.93 -4.70
N VAL A 91 13.86 -12.42 -4.95
CA VAL A 91 13.41 -11.93 -6.27
C VAL A 91 13.40 -10.40 -6.37
N GLY A 92 13.99 -9.70 -5.38
CA GLY A 92 14.17 -8.25 -5.40
C GLY A 92 12.94 -7.44 -4.94
N LEU A 93 11.95 -8.06 -4.28
CA LEU A 93 10.79 -7.38 -3.72
C LEU A 93 10.93 -7.17 -2.21
N GLN A 94 10.48 -6.01 -1.72
CA GLN A 94 10.28 -5.82 -0.28
C GLN A 94 9.07 -6.65 0.18
N PHE A 95 9.16 -7.12 1.42
CA PHE A 95 8.12 -7.94 2.04
C PHE A 95 7.60 -7.27 3.31
N PHE A 96 6.28 -7.19 3.44
CA PHE A 96 5.64 -6.78 4.68
C PHE A 96 4.24 -7.36 4.80
N SER A 97 3.60 -7.14 5.95
CA SER A 97 2.29 -7.70 6.23
C SER A 97 1.44 -6.75 7.06
N THR A 98 0.13 -6.97 7.00
CA THR A 98 -0.86 -6.37 7.90
C THR A 98 -1.09 -7.31 9.06
N PRO A 99 -0.65 -7.01 10.30
CA PRO A 99 -1.08 -7.75 11.48
C PRO A 99 -2.49 -7.33 11.88
N PHE A 100 -3.31 -8.27 12.32
CA PHE A 100 -4.67 -8.02 12.81
C PHE A 100 -4.84 -8.29 14.31
N ASP A 101 -3.78 -8.71 14.96
CA ASP A 101 -3.74 -9.00 16.40
C ASP A 101 -2.29 -8.85 16.91
N GLU A 102 -2.12 -8.82 18.22
CA GLU A 102 -0.83 -8.62 18.88
C GLU A 102 0.12 -9.79 18.64
N GLU A 103 -0.36 -11.04 18.62
CA GLU A 103 0.47 -12.20 18.32
C GLU A 103 0.98 -12.17 16.87
N SER A 104 0.20 -11.61 15.96
CA SER A 104 0.64 -11.38 14.58
C SER A 104 1.78 -10.37 14.51
N ILE A 105 1.82 -9.36 15.40
CA ILE A 105 2.96 -8.46 15.53
C ILE A 105 4.19 -9.24 16.03
N GLU A 106 4.04 -10.10 17.05
CA GLU A 106 5.14 -10.92 17.57
C GLU A 106 5.73 -11.85 16.50
N ILE A 107 4.88 -12.48 15.68
CA ILE A 107 5.31 -13.32 14.55
C ILE A 107 6.14 -12.48 13.57
N LEU A 108 5.66 -11.30 13.19
CA LEU A 108 6.34 -10.42 12.24
C LEU A 108 7.64 -9.82 12.82
N GLU A 109 7.68 -9.52 14.13
CA GLU A 109 8.91 -9.12 14.82
C GLU A 109 9.96 -10.24 14.81
N SER A 110 9.54 -11.49 15.03
CA SER A 110 10.47 -12.64 15.09
C SER A 110 11.20 -12.87 13.77
N ILE A 111 10.60 -12.49 12.64
CA ILE A 111 11.21 -12.56 11.31
C ILE A 111 11.90 -11.25 10.90
N GLY A 112 11.90 -10.23 11.75
CA GLY A 112 12.58 -8.96 11.48
C GLY A 112 11.91 -8.16 10.36
N ILE A 113 10.56 -7.98 10.41
CA ILE A 113 9.86 -7.10 9.48
C ILE A 113 10.39 -5.65 9.62
N GLU A 114 10.45 -4.89 8.53
CA GLU A 114 11.03 -3.54 8.55
C GLU A 114 9.96 -2.45 8.76
N PHE A 115 8.73 -2.67 8.36
CA PHE A 115 7.60 -1.75 8.50
C PHE A 115 6.28 -2.50 8.48
N TYR A 116 5.22 -1.84 8.93
CA TYR A 116 3.90 -2.42 9.13
C TYR A 116 2.82 -1.76 8.27
N LYS A 117 1.75 -2.50 8.04
CA LYS A 117 0.50 -1.97 7.49
C LYS A 117 -0.64 -2.11 8.51
N VAL A 118 -1.47 -1.09 8.62
CA VAL A 118 -2.73 -1.11 9.37
C VAL A 118 -3.88 -1.04 8.38
N ALA A 119 -4.82 -1.98 8.48
CA ALA A 119 -6.02 -1.99 7.66
C ALA A 119 -7.00 -0.89 8.09
N SER A 120 -7.87 -0.43 7.18
CA SER A 120 -8.91 0.56 7.50
C SER A 120 -9.83 0.13 8.66
N PHE A 121 -10.03 -1.16 8.82
CA PHE A 121 -10.83 -1.74 9.91
C PHE A 121 -10.25 -1.50 11.31
N ASP A 122 -8.94 -1.25 11.40
CA ASP A 122 -8.20 -1.13 12.66
C ASP A 122 -7.77 0.32 12.98
N VAL A 123 -8.24 1.32 12.25
CA VAL A 123 -7.92 2.74 12.55
C VAL A 123 -8.32 3.15 13.96
N ALA A 124 -9.45 2.63 14.47
CA ALA A 124 -9.92 2.88 15.83
C ALA A 124 -9.48 1.81 16.85
N ASN A 125 -8.65 0.84 16.46
CA ASN A 125 -8.15 -0.22 17.34
C ASN A 125 -6.93 0.25 18.13
N GLU A 126 -7.15 1.05 19.19
CA GLU A 126 -6.06 1.64 19.98
C GLU A 126 -5.07 0.62 20.56
N SER A 127 -5.50 -0.60 20.91
CA SER A 127 -4.58 -1.60 21.46
C SER A 127 -3.58 -2.06 20.41
N LEU A 128 -4.03 -2.36 19.19
CA LEU A 128 -3.17 -2.73 18.08
C LEU A 128 -2.23 -1.58 17.69
N LEU A 129 -2.77 -0.35 17.64
CA LEU A 129 -1.97 0.84 17.30
C LEU A 129 -0.86 1.09 18.33
N LYS A 130 -1.13 0.92 19.62
CA LYS A 130 -0.12 1.06 20.69
C LYS A 130 0.95 -0.02 20.59
N ALA A 131 0.56 -1.28 20.38
CA ALA A 131 1.51 -2.36 20.18
C ALA A 131 2.42 -2.12 18.96
N LEU A 132 1.87 -1.59 17.85
CA LEU A 132 2.66 -1.18 16.69
C LEU A 132 3.58 0.01 16.99
N ALA A 133 3.11 1.00 17.74
CA ALA A 133 3.92 2.15 18.16
C ALA A 133 5.14 1.73 18.99
N GLU A 134 4.97 0.76 19.89
CA GLU A 134 6.05 0.22 20.73
C GLU A 134 7.16 -0.47 19.92
N THR A 135 6.91 -0.92 18.69
CA THR A 135 7.95 -1.47 17.82
C THR A 135 8.95 -0.41 17.33
N GLY A 136 8.58 0.86 17.34
CA GLY A 136 9.39 1.97 16.81
C GLY A 136 9.56 1.97 15.29
N LYS A 137 8.92 1.03 14.58
CA LYS A 137 9.05 0.85 13.12
C LYS A 137 8.06 1.73 12.35
N PRO A 138 8.35 2.07 11.08
CA PRO A 138 7.43 2.79 10.23
C PRO A 138 6.10 2.05 10.05
N VAL A 139 5.00 2.82 9.96
CA VAL A 139 3.65 2.27 9.78
C VAL A 139 2.95 2.94 8.61
N MET A 140 2.37 2.15 7.71
CA MET A 140 1.38 2.60 6.74
C MET A 140 -0.02 2.27 7.23
N MET A 141 -0.93 3.23 7.22
CA MET A 141 -2.31 3.04 7.67
C MET A 141 -3.29 3.43 6.56
N SER A 142 -4.15 2.50 6.13
CA SER A 142 -5.31 2.84 5.30
C SER A 142 -6.40 3.47 6.17
N VAL A 143 -7.02 4.54 5.66
CA VAL A 143 -7.96 5.37 6.44
C VAL A 143 -9.40 5.32 5.91
N GLY A 144 -9.76 4.26 5.22
CA GLY A 144 -11.15 4.03 4.80
C GLY A 144 -12.09 3.93 6.00
N MET A 145 -13.33 4.42 5.85
CA MET A 145 -14.38 4.45 6.88
C MET A 145 -14.09 5.36 8.09
N ALA A 146 -12.86 5.91 8.23
CA ALA A 146 -12.49 6.75 9.36
C ALA A 146 -12.73 8.24 9.05
N ASP A 147 -13.17 8.98 10.06
CA ASP A 147 -13.26 10.43 10.01
C ASP A 147 -11.92 11.10 10.43
N LEU A 148 -11.83 12.42 10.27
CA LEU A 148 -10.61 13.15 10.59
C LEU A 148 -10.21 13.06 12.09
N PRO A 149 -11.11 13.13 13.07
CA PRO A 149 -10.81 12.87 14.47
C PRO A 149 -10.21 11.49 14.72
N GLU A 150 -10.76 10.43 14.15
CA GLU A 150 -10.25 9.06 14.29
C GLU A 150 -8.86 8.91 13.67
N ILE A 151 -8.65 9.45 12.47
CA ILE A 151 -7.33 9.45 11.81
C ILE A 151 -6.32 10.23 12.64
N THR A 152 -6.71 11.39 13.20
CA THR A 152 -5.84 12.20 14.05
C THR A 152 -5.44 11.44 15.31
N ARG A 153 -6.40 10.79 15.97
CA ARG A 153 -6.13 9.97 17.15
C ARG A 153 -5.19 8.81 16.88
N ALA A 154 -5.43 8.09 15.78
CA ALA A 154 -4.55 7.00 15.35
C ALA A 154 -3.11 7.49 15.04
N HIS A 155 -3.02 8.65 14.35
CA HIS A 155 -1.75 9.31 14.07
C HIS A 155 -1.00 9.69 15.35
N GLU A 156 -1.67 10.25 16.35
CA GLU A 156 -1.08 10.59 17.65
C GLU A 156 -0.50 9.35 18.33
N ILE A 157 -1.30 8.28 18.47
CA ILE A 157 -0.87 7.02 19.09
C ILE A 157 0.39 6.47 18.41
N LEU A 158 0.36 6.37 17.08
CA LEU A 158 1.50 5.86 16.32
C LEU A 158 2.73 6.76 16.43
N SER A 159 2.55 8.07 16.60
CA SER A 159 3.65 9.02 16.73
C SER A 159 4.31 9.01 18.12
N GLU A 160 3.59 8.65 19.19
CA GLU A 160 4.10 8.54 20.57
C GLU A 160 5.23 7.50 20.67
N GLY A 161 5.22 6.45 19.85
CA GLY A 161 6.25 5.41 19.80
C GLY A 161 7.58 5.86 19.17
N GLY A 162 7.73 7.12 18.77
CA GLY A 162 8.93 7.61 18.09
C GLY A 162 9.12 7.05 16.69
N ASN A 163 8.05 6.65 16.04
CA ASN A 163 8.06 6.04 14.70
C ASN A 163 8.78 6.94 13.68
N ASN A 164 9.74 6.35 12.97
CA ASN A 164 10.56 7.02 11.97
C ASN A 164 9.84 7.35 10.66
N GLY A 165 8.55 6.99 10.52
CA GLY A 165 7.76 7.29 9.33
C GLY A 165 6.30 6.84 9.46
N LEU A 166 5.37 7.71 9.07
CA LEU A 166 3.95 7.39 9.01
C LEU A 166 3.40 7.68 7.60
N GLY A 167 2.75 6.68 7.02
CA GLY A 167 2.04 6.78 5.75
C GLY A 167 0.53 6.66 5.96
N LEU A 168 -0.24 7.52 5.30
CA LEU A 168 -1.69 7.47 5.30
C LEU A 168 -2.17 7.19 3.88
N LEU A 169 -2.91 6.11 3.69
CA LEU A 169 -3.46 5.73 2.39
C LEU A 169 -4.95 6.00 2.38
N HIS A 170 -5.38 6.93 1.52
CA HIS A 170 -6.80 7.02 1.20
C HIS A 170 -7.29 5.66 0.69
N CYS A 171 -8.49 5.28 1.10
CA CYS A 171 -9.06 3.98 0.78
C CYS A 171 -10.59 4.07 0.87
N VAL A 172 -11.27 3.34 0.02
CA VAL A 172 -12.72 3.10 0.15
C VAL A 172 -12.92 1.60 0.37
N SER A 173 -13.52 1.24 1.51
CA SER A 173 -13.69 -0.16 1.94
C SER A 173 -14.93 -0.81 1.31
N ALA A 174 -15.06 -0.72 -0.01
CA ALA A 174 -16.04 -1.41 -0.83
C ALA A 174 -15.32 -2.35 -1.82
N TYR A 175 -15.76 -3.59 -1.97
CA TYR A 175 -15.08 -4.65 -2.71
C TYR A 175 -16.00 -5.28 -3.79
N PRO A 176 -16.03 -4.77 -5.05
CA PRO A 176 -15.23 -3.66 -5.57
C PRO A 176 -15.80 -2.26 -5.26
N THR A 177 -14.92 -1.27 -5.27
CA THR A 177 -15.29 0.16 -5.28
C THR A 177 -15.65 0.58 -6.71
N LYS A 178 -16.74 1.31 -6.90
CA LYS A 178 -17.04 1.95 -8.19
C LYS A 178 -16.16 3.17 -8.41
N GLU A 179 -15.92 3.53 -9.68
CA GLU A 179 -15.06 4.69 -10.01
C GLU A 179 -15.58 5.99 -9.40
N GLU A 180 -16.89 6.23 -9.44
CA GLU A 180 -17.56 7.40 -8.86
C GLU A 180 -17.44 7.51 -7.33
N ASP A 181 -17.20 6.38 -6.66
CA ASP A 181 -17.11 6.28 -5.20
C ASP A 181 -15.65 6.31 -4.70
N THR A 182 -14.67 6.57 -5.57
CA THR A 182 -13.25 6.57 -5.18
C THR A 182 -12.82 7.79 -4.39
N TYR A 183 -13.53 8.91 -4.53
CA TYR A 183 -13.29 10.18 -3.81
C TYR A 183 -11.82 10.61 -3.75
N LEU A 184 -11.08 10.51 -4.85
CA LEU A 184 -9.63 10.80 -4.89
C LEU A 184 -9.28 12.22 -4.40
N GLY A 185 -10.25 13.15 -4.39
CA GLY A 185 -10.09 14.49 -3.79
C GLY A 185 -9.71 14.48 -2.30
N VAL A 186 -9.84 13.34 -1.61
CA VAL A 186 -9.37 13.16 -0.23
C VAL A 186 -7.84 13.15 -0.15
N ILE A 187 -7.13 12.73 -1.21
CA ILE A 187 -5.66 12.66 -1.23
C ILE A 187 -5.01 14.02 -0.92
N PRO A 188 -5.30 15.12 -1.66
CA PRO A 188 -4.76 16.44 -1.31
C PRO A 188 -5.23 16.92 0.06
N ARG A 189 -6.43 16.55 0.51
CA ARG A 189 -6.91 16.91 1.85
C ARG A 189 -6.09 16.25 2.95
N LEU A 190 -5.70 14.97 2.77
CA LEU A 190 -4.79 14.29 3.70
C LEU A 190 -3.40 14.93 3.70
N GLN A 191 -2.89 15.36 2.53
CA GLN A 191 -1.62 16.09 2.44
C GLN A 191 -1.62 17.39 3.22
N GLU A 192 -2.72 18.14 3.16
CA GLU A 192 -2.91 19.39 3.93
C GLU A 192 -3.00 19.12 5.43
N SER A 193 -3.77 18.09 5.84
CA SER A 193 -4.02 17.79 7.25
C SER A 193 -2.82 17.13 7.93
N PHE A 194 -2.02 16.32 7.19
CA PHE A 194 -0.88 15.56 7.70
C PHE A 194 0.38 15.80 6.84
N PRO A 195 0.95 17.02 6.86
CA PRO A 195 2.04 17.42 5.94
C PRO A 195 3.34 16.65 6.15
N HIS A 196 3.50 15.99 7.30
CA HIS A 196 4.68 15.18 7.62
C HIS A 196 4.54 13.72 7.20
N CYS A 197 3.32 13.25 6.92
CA CYS A 197 3.05 11.90 6.46
C CYS A 197 3.33 11.73 4.96
N VAL A 198 3.66 10.49 4.57
CA VAL A 198 3.57 10.06 3.17
C VAL A 198 2.12 9.75 2.86
N ILE A 199 1.57 10.33 1.80
CA ILE A 199 0.18 10.08 1.43
C ILE A 199 0.12 9.14 0.23
N GLY A 200 -0.75 8.15 0.30
CA GLY A 200 -0.96 7.13 -0.71
C GLY A 200 -2.43 6.82 -0.98
N TYR A 201 -2.64 5.79 -1.76
CA TYR A 201 -3.95 5.26 -2.10
C TYR A 201 -3.95 3.73 -2.08
N SER A 202 -4.90 3.12 -1.38
CA SER A 202 -5.19 1.69 -1.38
C SER A 202 -6.46 1.46 -2.20
N ASP A 203 -6.30 0.81 -3.36
CA ASP A 203 -7.33 0.76 -4.40
C ASP A 203 -8.08 -0.56 -4.44
N HIS A 204 -9.41 -0.49 -4.37
CA HIS A 204 -10.34 -1.62 -4.51
C HIS A 204 -11.21 -1.53 -5.76
N THR A 205 -10.87 -0.71 -6.75
CA THR A 205 -11.55 -0.70 -8.05
C THR A 205 -11.10 -1.88 -8.92
N ASN A 206 -11.80 -2.11 -10.04
CA ASN A 206 -11.39 -3.10 -11.05
C ASN A 206 -10.53 -2.50 -12.17
N ASP A 207 -10.24 -1.19 -12.10
CA ASP A 207 -9.51 -0.47 -13.14
C ASP A 207 -8.05 -0.21 -12.70
N ILE A 208 -7.17 -0.12 -13.69
CA ILE A 208 -5.76 0.26 -13.50
C ILE A 208 -5.53 1.77 -13.63
N LYS A 209 -6.54 2.55 -14.10
CA LYS A 209 -6.43 4.00 -14.30
C LYS A 209 -6.61 4.79 -13.00
N ILE A 210 -7.45 4.30 -12.10
CA ILE A 210 -7.70 5.01 -10.83
C ILE A 210 -6.42 5.21 -10.02
N PRO A 211 -5.54 4.21 -9.87
CA PRO A 211 -4.21 4.41 -9.27
C PRO A 211 -3.37 5.52 -9.97
N LEU A 212 -3.43 5.62 -11.30
CA LEU A 212 -2.70 6.69 -12.02
C LEU A 212 -3.26 8.07 -11.66
N TYR A 213 -4.59 8.20 -11.59
CA TYR A 213 -5.20 9.47 -11.17
C TYR A 213 -4.86 9.81 -9.72
N ALA A 214 -4.78 8.82 -8.84
CA ALA A 214 -4.33 9.02 -7.46
C ALA A 214 -2.87 9.55 -7.41
N VAL A 215 -1.96 8.99 -8.22
CA VAL A 215 -0.58 9.50 -8.36
C VAL A 215 -0.57 10.92 -8.92
N ALA A 216 -1.39 11.22 -9.93
CA ALA A 216 -1.52 12.58 -10.47
C ALA A 216 -2.00 13.58 -9.42
N MET A 217 -2.82 13.16 -8.46
CA MET A 217 -3.26 13.94 -7.30
C MET A 217 -2.25 13.98 -6.15
N GLY A 218 -1.11 13.32 -6.30
CA GLY A 218 0.01 13.39 -5.37
C GLY A 218 0.15 12.20 -4.42
N ALA A 219 -0.54 11.09 -4.67
CA ALA A 219 -0.25 9.83 -3.97
C ALA A 219 1.17 9.36 -4.28
N GLN A 220 1.91 8.96 -3.24
CA GLN A 220 3.27 8.46 -3.33
C GLN A 220 3.36 6.95 -3.05
N ILE A 221 2.30 6.35 -2.59
CA ILE A 221 2.16 4.92 -2.35
C ILE A 221 0.88 4.46 -3.06
N ILE A 222 0.98 3.39 -3.82
CA ILE A 222 -0.16 2.70 -4.43
C ILE A 222 -0.19 1.27 -3.94
N GLU A 223 -1.30 0.87 -3.36
CA GLU A 223 -1.57 -0.51 -2.96
C GLU A 223 -2.72 -1.06 -3.81
N LYS A 224 -2.53 -2.23 -4.42
CA LYS A 224 -3.52 -2.85 -5.29
C LYS A 224 -3.55 -4.36 -5.10
N HIS A 225 -4.73 -4.94 -4.90
CA HIS A 225 -4.91 -6.39 -4.83
C HIS A 225 -4.43 -7.09 -6.10
N PHE A 226 -3.76 -8.22 -5.93
CA PHE A 226 -3.01 -8.89 -6.98
C PHE A 226 -3.35 -10.37 -7.08
N ARG A 227 -3.43 -10.86 -8.33
CA ARG A 227 -3.53 -12.28 -8.68
C ARG A 227 -2.69 -12.58 -9.91
N ILE A 228 -2.30 -13.84 -10.11
CA ILE A 228 -1.41 -14.23 -11.23
C ILE A 228 -2.05 -13.91 -12.59
N ASN A 229 -3.31 -14.29 -12.78
CA ASN A 229 -4.06 -14.08 -14.03
C ASN A 229 -5.56 -14.02 -13.74
N GLU A 230 -6.35 -13.65 -14.74
CA GLU A 230 -7.79 -13.47 -14.62
C GLU A 230 -8.55 -14.78 -14.32
N SER A 231 -7.99 -15.94 -14.65
CA SER A 231 -8.60 -17.25 -14.39
C SER A 231 -8.30 -17.78 -12.99
N MET A 232 -7.41 -17.15 -12.22
CA MET A 232 -7.10 -17.53 -10.85
C MET A 232 -8.31 -17.27 -9.95
N SER A 233 -8.89 -18.35 -9.41
CA SER A 233 -9.90 -18.25 -8.36
C SER A 233 -9.23 -17.98 -7.03
N CYS A 234 -9.57 -16.88 -6.37
CA CYS A 234 -9.05 -16.47 -5.06
C CYS A 234 -10.07 -15.59 -4.35
N VAL A 235 -9.88 -15.38 -3.06
CA VAL A 235 -10.88 -14.69 -2.21
C VAL A 235 -11.12 -13.26 -2.69
N ASP A 236 -10.05 -12.50 -2.94
CA ASP A 236 -10.13 -11.09 -3.37
C ASP A 236 -10.13 -10.95 -4.91
N ALA A 237 -10.50 -12.01 -5.67
CA ALA A 237 -10.57 -11.95 -7.13
C ALA A 237 -11.38 -10.77 -7.67
N PRO A 238 -12.51 -10.35 -7.04
CA PRO A 238 -13.32 -9.24 -7.52
C PRO A 238 -12.60 -7.89 -7.56
N VAL A 239 -11.53 -7.70 -6.77
CA VAL A 239 -10.75 -6.44 -6.67
C VAL A 239 -9.29 -6.59 -7.07
N SER A 240 -8.90 -7.81 -7.45
CA SER A 240 -7.51 -8.13 -7.80
C SER A 240 -7.26 -7.97 -9.29
N ILE A 241 -6.17 -7.30 -9.63
CA ILE A 241 -5.66 -7.21 -11.00
C ILE A 241 -4.63 -8.30 -11.27
N SER A 242 -4.52 -8.71 -12.53
CA SER A 242 -3.58 -9.74 -12.98
C SER A 242 -2.15 -9.20 -13.15
N GLU A 243 -1.18 -10.12 -13.36
CA GLU A 243 0.22 -9.79 -13.67
C GLU A 243 0.32 -8.77 -14.82
N ASN A 244 -0.37 -9.03 -15.93
CA ASN A 244 -0.34 -8.14 -17.10
C ASN A 244 -0.94 -6.75 -16.79
N GLN A 245 -2.01 -6.70 -16.02
CA GLN A 245 -2.64 -5.44 -15.63
C GLN A 245 -1.76 -4.67 -14.64
N MET A 246 -1.17 -5.34 -13.65
CA MET A 246 -0.23 -4.72 -12.70
C MET A 246 0.99 -4.17 -13.41
N LYS A 247 1.60 -4.95 -14.32
CA LYS A 247 2.73 -4.50 -15.13
C LYS A 247 2.39 -3.23 -15.91
N LYS A 248 1.25 -3.23 -16.61
CA LYS A 248 0.80 -2.05 -17.35
C LYS A 248 0.56 -0.85 -16.43
N MET A 249 -0.06 -1.05 -15.27
CA MET A 249 -0.28 0.01 -14.28
C MET A 249 1.06 0.62 -13.81
N VAL A 250 2.03 -0.22 -13.50
CA VAL A 250 3.36 0.23 -13.07
C VAL A 250 4.05 1.01 -14.19
N GLU A 251 4.08 0.50 -15.43
CA GLU A 251 4.66 1.17 -16.59
C GLU A 251 4.04 2.57 -16.80
N GLU A 252 2.72 2.69 -16.69
CA GLU A 252 2.00 3.97 -16.83
C GLU A 252 2.31 4.93 -15.65
N ILE A 253 2.46 4.41 -14.43
CA ILE A 253 2.89 5.22 -13.28
C ILE A 253 4.30 5.78 -13.51
N ARG A 254 5.26 4.96 -13.97
CA ARG A 254 6.63 5.40 -14.26
C ARG A 254 6.66 6.44 -15.39
N LEU A 255 5.82 6.25 -16.41
CA LEU A 255 5.64 7.26 -17.46
C LEU A 255 5.07 8.56 -16.89
N LEU A 256 4.07 8.50 -16.02
CA LEU A 256 3.48 9.68 -15.37
C LEU A 256 4.51 10.45 -14.54
N GLU A 257 5.37 9.76 -13.77
CA GLU A 257 6.48 10.37 -13.02
C GLU A 257 7.42 11.16 -13.96
N THR A 258 7.74 10.60 -15.12
CA THR A 258 8.55 11.26 -16.14
C THR A 258 7.84 12.50 -16.71
N ILE A 259 6.54 12.42 -16.99
CA ILE A 259 5.73 13.52 -17.51
C ILE A 259 5.59 14.65 -16.49
N GLN A 260 5.42 14.33 -15.22
CA GLN A 260 5.34 15.32 -14.14
C GLN A 260 6.63 16.14 -14.02
N GLY A 261 7.78 15.53 -14.21
CA GLY A 261 9.08 16.19 -14.24
C GLY A 261 9.36 17.09 -13.04
N GLU A 262 10.23 18.05 -13.21
CA GLU A 262 10.58 19.03 -12.17
C GLU A 262 9.50 20.11 -12.02
N LYS A 263 9.11 20.42 -10.78
CA LYS A 263 8.13 21.46 -10.44
C LYS A 263 8.76 22.87 -10.40
N ILE A 264 9.51 23.22 -11.45
CA ILE A 264 10.21 24.51 -11.56
C ILE A 264 9.55 25.34 -12.67
N LEU A 265 9.18 26.60 -12.34
CA LEU A 265 8.71 27.56 -13.32
C LEU A 265 9.92 28.23 -13.98
N GLY A 266 9.91 28.30 -15.30
CA GLY A 266 10.99 28.92 -16.06
C GLY A 266 11.06 28.43 -17.49
N VAL A 267 12.01 28.96 -18.26
CA VAL A 267 12.27 28.53 -19.63
C VAL A 267 12.93 27.17 -19.63
N ARG A 268 12.32 26.19 -20.28
CA ARG A 268 12.88 24.86 -20.43
C ARG A 268 13.97 24.83 -21.52
N GLY A 269 14.90 23.87 -21.40
CA GLY A 269 15.97 23.73 -22.38
C GLY A 269 15.47 23.61 -23.83
N VAL A 270 14.35 22.88 -24.02
CA VAL A 270 13.68 22.70 -25.33
C VAL A 270 12.98 23.96 -25.85
N GLU A 271 12.78 24.99 -25.02
CA GLU A 271 12.10 26.24 -25.36
C GLU A 271 13.09 27.37 -25.74
N LYS A 272 14.41 27.15 -25.59
CA LYS A 272 15.43 28.18 -25.81
C LYS A 272 15.36 28.82 -27.17
N GLU A 273 15.11 28.04 -28.23
CA GLU A 273 15.00 28.58 -29.62
C GLU A 273 13.75 29.44 -29.79
N ALA A 274 12.66 29.08 -29.05
CA ALA A 274 11.41 29.85 -29.10
C ALA A 274 11.48 31.13 -28.24
N GLU A 275 12.48 31.26 -27.36
CA GLU A 275 12.61 32.42 -26.45
C GLU A 275 12.77 33.74 -27.20
N ILE A 276 13.30 33.74 -28.44
CA ILE A 276 13.41 34.93 -29.32
C ILE A 276 12.05 35.55 -29.61
N PHE A 277 10.96 34.78 -29.57
CA PHE A 277 9.61 35.30 -29.82
C PHE A 277 8.94 35.83 -28.55
N ARG A 278 9.60 35.73 -27.40
CA ARG A 278 9.05 36.19 -26.12
C ARG A 278 8.90 37.70 -26.08
N ARG A 279 7.68 38.19 -26.05
CA ARG A 279 7.38 39.62 -25.93
C ARG A 279 7.64 40.05 -24.48
N LYS A 280 8.63 40.93 -24.30
CA LYS A 280 8.87 41.62 -23.01
C LYS A 280 8.36 43.05 -23.18
N ASN A 281 7.52 43.52 -22.26
CA ASN A 281 7.20 44.96 -22.23
C ASN A 281 8.52 45.73 -22.01
N LYS A 282 8.72 46.74 -22.82
CA LYS A 282 9.85 47.66 -22.67
C LYS A 282 9.63 48.56 -21.47
#